data_ea0ee39b036708c1a012056792e5e17e
#
_entry.id   ea0ee39b036708c1a012056792e5e17e
#
_cell.length_a   1.000
_cell.length_b   1.000
_cell.length_c   1.000
_cell.angle_alpha   90.00
_cell.angle_beta   90.00
_cell.angle_gamma   90.00
#
_symmetry.space_group_name_H-M   'P 1'
#
loop_
_entity.id
_entity.type
_entity.pdbx_description
1 polymer ?
#
loop_
_entity_poly.entity_id
_entity_poly.type
_entity_poly.pdbx_seq_one_letter_code
_entity_poly.pdbx_strand_id
1 'polypeptide(L)'
;PTTPRRQRQMCIRDRMLFGLALIFIFLILAAQFESFVDPLVILITVPLCLVGAILTLSVFGQSLNLYSKIGLLTLVGLVTKHGILMVEFANLKRKEGVEVMEAALMSARSRLRPILMTSLTMIIGSLPLALAEGPGSLGRVNIGLVLVGGLTIGTFFSLFFVPMAYVAVAKLREKSVLRKQLVEG
;
A
#
# COMPACT_ATOMS: atom_id res chain seq x y z
N PRO A 1 -27.76 8.21 -24.44
CA PRO A 1 -26.67 7.55 -25.17
C PRO A 1 -25.38 8.32 -24.99
N THR A 2 -24.54 7.85 -24.05
CA THR A 2 -23.22 8.42 -23.80
C THR A 2 -22.30 8.04 -24.96
N THR A 3 -21.88 9.04 -25.74
CA THR A 3 -21.01 8.84 -26.88
C THR A 3 -19.70 8.15 -26.45
N PRO A 4 -19.16 7.19 -27.24
CA PRO A 4 -17.93 6.45 -26.92
C PRO A 4 -16.69 7.35 -26.65
N ARG A 5 -16.72 8.58 -27.16
CA ARG A 5 -15.69 9.61 -26.85
C ARG A 5 -15.71 10.06 -25.39
N ARG A 6 -16.87 10.22 -24.76
CA ARG A 6 -16.96 10.60 -23.33
C ARG A 6 -16.46 9.48 -22.41
N GLN A 7 -16.76 8.23 -22.74
CA GLN A 7 -16.24 7.09 -21.95
C GLN A 7 -14.72 6.97 -22.04
N ARG A 8 -14.12 7.18 -23.22
CA ARG A 8 -12.64 7.19 -23.36
C ARG A 8 -12.00 8.35 -22.59
N GLN A 9 -12.59 9.54 -22.64
CA GLN A 9 -12.07 10.70 -21.88
C GLN A 9 -12.18 10.51 -20.38
N MET A 10 -13.26 9.89 -19.87
CA MET A 10 -13.37 9.54 -18.45
C MET A 10 -12.29 8.52 -18.02
N CYS A 11 -12.07 7.46 -18.81
CA CYS A 11 -11.05 6.46 -18.48
C CYS A 11 -9.63 7.02 -18.49
N ILE A 12 -9.29 7.91 -19.42
CA ILE A 12 -7.97 8.57 -19.48
C ILE A 12 -7.80 9.52 -18.30
N ARG A 13 -8.82 10.29 -17.98
CA ARG A 13 -8.81 11.24 -16.85
C ARG A 13 -8.67 10.51 -15.51
N ASP A 14 -9.37 9.40 -15.33
CA ASP A 14 -9.27 8.55 -14.14
C ASP A 14 -7.87 7.93 -13.99
N ARG A 15 -7.27 7.48 -15.10
CA ARG A 15 -5.89 6.96 -15.10
C ARG A 15 -4.89 8.04 -14.71
N MET A 16 -5.05 9.25 -15.23
CA MET A 16 -4.18 10.38 -14.87
C MET A 16 -4.33 10.75 -13.39
N LEU A 17 -5.55 10.80 -12.87
CA LEU A 17 -5.80 11.09 -11.44
C LEU A 17 -5.20 10.03 -10.54
N PHE A 18 -5.32 8.74 -10.88
CA PHE A 18 -4.73 7.65 -10.10
C PHE A 18 -3.20 7.70 -10.14
N GLY A 19 -2.61 7.95 -11.32
CA GLY A 19 -1.17 8.14 -11.47
C GLY A 19 -0.66 9.36 -10.69
N LEU A 20 -1.38 10.48 -10.76
CA LEU A 20 -1.04 11.69 -10.01
C LEU A 20 -1.10 11.44 -8.50
N ALA A 21 -2.11 10.72 -8.01
CA ALA A 21 -2.23 10.36 -6.60
C ALA A 21 -1.05 9.49 -6.13
N LEU A 22 -0.64 8.51 -6.92
CA LEU A 22 0.54 7.68 -6.61
C LEU A 22 1.83 8.50 -6.57
N ILE A 23 2.01 9.44 -7.51
CA ILE A 23 3.16 10.36 -7.51
C ILE A 23 3.14 11.24 -6.25
N PHE A 24 1.98 11.77 -5.88
CA PHE A 24 1.83 12.57 -4.66
C PHE A 24 2.17 11.78 -3.40
N ILE A 25 1.67 10.55 -3.29
CA ILE A 25 2.00 9.64 -2.18
C ILE A 25 3.51 9.37 -2.15
N PHE A 26 4.12 9.10 -3.30
CA PHE A 26 5.57 8.90 -3.40
C PHE A 26 6.37 10.11 -2.93
N LEU A 27 5.99 11.32 -3.36
CA LEU A 27 6.68 12.57 -2.97
C LEU A 27 6.56 12.83 -1.48
N ILE A 28 5.38 12.63 -0.89
CA ILE A 28 5.17 12.78 0.56
C ILE A 28 6.05 11.78 1.33
N LEU A 29 6.08 10.52 0.89
CA LEU A 29 6.90 9.49 1.50
C LEU A 29 8.40 9.80 1.36
N ALA A 30 8.83 10.29 0.18
CA ALA A 30 10.22 10.67 -0.06
C ALA A 30 10.66 11.84 0.84
N ALA A 31 9.77 12.81 1.05
CA ALA A 31 10.01 13.92 1.96
C ALA A 31 10.09 13.46 3.43
N GLN A 32 9.25 12.48 3.83
CA GLN A 32 9.21 11.98 5.20
C GLN A 32 10.43 11.11 5.56
N PHE A 33 10.91 10.30 4.62
CA PHE A 33 12.05 9.41 4.85
C PHE A 33 13.41 10.02 4.49
N GLU A 34 13.43 11.21 3.88
CA GLU A 34 14.65 11.82 3.32
C GLU A 34 15.45 10.85 2.42
N SER A 35 14.74 9.93 1.78
CA SER A 35 15.28 8.86 0.95
C SER A 35 14.32 8.56 -0.20
N PHE A 36 14.85 8.27 -1.39
CA PHE A 36 14.02 7.85 -2.54
C PHE A 36 13.81 6.33 -2.59
N VAL A 37 14.59 5.59 -1.83
CA VAL A 37 14.61 4.13 -1.86
C VAL A 37 13.56 3.52 -0.94
N ASP A 38 13.40 4.08 0.25
CA ASP A 38 12.45 3.59 1.25
C ASP A 38 10.99 3.70 0.79
N PRO A 39 10.55 4.81 0.16
CA PRO A 39 9.22 4.90 -0.46
C PRO A 39 8.97 3.84 -1.54
N LEU A 40 9.99 3.47 -2.28
CA LEU A 40 9.87 2.49 -3.35
C LEU A 40 9.58 1.09 -2.79
N VAL A 41 10.19 0.72 -1.66
CA VAL A 41 9.87 -0.52 -0.93
C VAL A 41 8.39 -0.56 -0.53
N ILE A 42 7.86 0.55 -0.04
CA ILE A 42 6.45 0.65 0.38
C ILE A 42 5.52 0.57 -0.83
N LEU A 43 5.84 1.26 -1.92
CA LEU A 43 5.02 1.27 -3.14
C LEU A 43 4.94 -0.10 -3.83
N ILE A 44 5.92 -0.97 -3.68
CA ILE A 44 5.89 -2.33 -4.22
C ILE A 44 4.75 -3.16 -3.58
N THR A 45 4.31 -2.82 -2.37
CA THR A 45 3.18 -3.51 -1.72
C THR A 45 1.82 -3.09 -2.29
N VAL A 46 1.72 -1.92 -2.90
CA VAL A 46 0.46 -1.36 -3.44
C VAL A 46 -0.17 -2.25 -4.52
N PRO A 47 0.55 -2.71 -5.56
CA PRO A 47 -0.03 -3.59 -6.57
C PRO A 47 -0.65 -4.86 -5.98
N LEU A 48 -0.02 -5.41 -4.96
CA LEU A 48 -0.50 -6.64 -4.29
C LEU A 48 -1.85 -6.42 -3.59
N CYS A 49 -2.00 -5.26 -2.93
CA CYS A 49 -3.26 -4.87 -2.30
C CYS A 49 -4.36 -4.58 -3.32
N LEU A 50 -4.00 -3.97 -4.45
CA LEU A 50 -4.94 -3.73 -5.55
C LEU A 50 -5.46 -5.04 -6.16
N VAL A 51 -4.59 -6.03 -6.34
CA VAL A 51 -4.99 -7.37 -6.78
C VAL A 51 -5.97 -7.98 -5.78
N GLY A 52 -5.70 -7.89 -4.48
CA GLY A 52 -6.59 -8.37 -3.43
C GLY A 52 -7.98 -7.72 -3.49
N ALA A 53 -8.04 -6.40 -3.66
CA ALA A 53 -9.30 -5.66 -3.78
C ALA A 53 -10.08 -6.04 -5.04
N ILE A 54 -9.40 -6.18 -6.18
CA ILE A 54 -10.03 -6.57 -7.45
C ILE A 54 -10.56 -8.01 -7.39
N LEU A 55 -9.80 -8.93 -6.77
CA LEU A 55 -10.27 -10.30 -6.52
C LEU A 55 -11.55 -10.32 -5.70
N THR A 56 -11.61 -9.54 -4.63
CA THR A 56 -12.82 -9.45 -3.79
C THR A 56 -14.02 -8.93 -4.58
N LEU A 57 -13.84 -7.86 -5.36
CA LEU A 57 -14.90 -7.34 -6.23
C LEU A 57 -15.39 -8.40 -7.23
N SER A 58 -14.46 -9.16 -7.83
CA SER A 58 -14.78 -10.22 -8.78
C SER A 58 -15.58 -11.37 -8.14
N VAL A 59 -15.19 -11.79 -6.94
CA VAL A 59 -15.89 -12.86 -6.19
C VAL A 59 -17.34 -12.46 -5.85
N PHE A 60 -17.55 -11.18 -5.51
CA PHE A 60 -18.89 -10.65 -5.21
C PHE A 60 -19.65 -10.16 -6.44
N GLY A 61 -19.16 -10.41 -7.66
CA GLY A 61 -19.82 -10.03 -8.91
C GLY A 61 -19.99 -8.53 -9.11
N GLN A 62 -19.17 -7.72 -8.43
CA GLN A 62 -19.24 -6.27 -8.54
C GLN A 62 -18.31 -5.75 -9.67
N SER A 63 -18.79 -4.74 -10.40
CA SER A 63 -18.02 -4.13 -11.47
C SER A 63 -17.14 -2.98 -10.97
N LEU A 64 -16.04 -2.74 -11.69
CA LEU A 64 -15.19 -1.55 -11.48
C LEU A 64 -15.95 -0.29 -11.90
N ASN A 65 -16.48 0.42 -10.93
CA ASN A 65 -17.20 1.69 -11.12
C ASN A 65 -16.42 2.85 -10.42
N LEU A 66 -17.00 4.05 -10.46
CA LEU A 66 -16.38 5.21 -9.82
C LEU A 66 -16.13 5.00 -8.32
N TYR A 67 -17.08 4.37 -7.63
CA TYR A 67 -17.00 4.11 -6.19
C TYR A 67 -15.90 3.10 -5.86
N SER A 68 -15.76 2.04 -6.66
CA SER A 68 -14.65 1.08 -6.52
C SER A 68 -13.28 1.76 -6.68
N LYS A 69 -13.15 2.71 -7.61
CA LYS A 69 -11.91 3.47 -7.82
C LYS A 69 -11.58 4.38 -6.64
N ILE A 70 -12.59 5.03 -6.05
CA ILE A 70 -12.41 5.80 -4.81
C ILE A 70 -11.97 4.88 -3.67
N GLY A 71 -12.59 3.71 -3.54
CA GLY A 71 -12.19 2.69 -2.59
C GLY A 71 -10.73 2.23 -2.77
N LEU A 72 -10.32 1.99 -4.01
CA LEU A 72 -8.93 1.62 -4.33
C LEU A 72 -7.93 2.72 -3.96
N LEU A 73 -8.25 3.97 -4.23
CA LEU A 73 -7.40 5.10 -3.86
C LEU A 73 -7.25 5.22 -2.33
N THR A 74 -8.37 5.10 -1.61
CA THR A 74 -8.38 5.10 -0.15
C THR A 74 -7.59 3.92 0.42
N LEU A 75 -7.72 2.72 -0.18
CA LEU A 75 -6.97 1.52 0.20
C LEU A 75 -5.46 1.73 0.10
N VAL A 76 -4.98 2.35 -0.98
CA VAL A 76 -3.55 2.66 -1.16
C VAL A 76 -3.05 3.53 -0.01
N GLY A 77 -3.77 4.58 0.37
CA GLY A 77 -3.41 5.43 1.51
C GLY A 77 -3.40 4.70 2.85
N LEU A 78 -4.32 3.76 3.07
CA LEU A 78 -4.38 2.99 4.31
C LEU A 78 -3.26 1.96 4.42
N VAL A 79 -2.91 1.31 3.31
CA VAL A 79 -1.88 0.26 3.29
C VAL A 79 -0.47 0.85 3.37
N THR A 80 -0.22 1.98 2.72
CA THR A 80 1.09 2.67 2.81
C THR A 80 1.44 3.03 4.26
N LYS A 81 0.45 3.33 5.12
CA LYS A 81 0.66 3.56 6.54
C LYS A 81 1.34 2.37 7.26
N HIS A 82 1.00 1.14 6.91
CA HIS A 82 1.62 -0.05 7.51
C HIS A 82 3.09 -0.19 7.11
N GLY A 83 3.38 0.08 5.83
CA GLY A 83 4.75 0.11 5.32
C GLY A 83 5.61 1.18 5.99
N ILE A 84 5.06 2.39 6.16
CA ILE A 84 5.75 3.51 6.83
C ILE A 84 6.20 3.09 8.24
N LEU A 85 5.27 2.58 9.06
CA LEU A 85 5.55 2.20 10.44
C LEU A 85 6.65 1.13 10.56
N MET A 86 6.72 0.19 9.61
CA MET A 86 7.74 -0.85 9.59
C MET A 86 9.11 -0.31 9.17
N VAL A 87 9.15 0.42 8.06
CA VAL A 87 10.41 0.94 7.49
C VAL A 87 11.04 1.98 8.41
N GLU A 88 10.24 2.87 8.99
CA GLU A 88 10.70 3.89 9.94
C GLU A 88 11.37 3.25 11.17
N PHE A 89 10.73 2.23 11.75
CA PHE A 89 11.30 1.53 12.90
C PHE A 89 12.58 0.75 12.54
N ALA A 90 12.61 0.12 11.37
CA ALA A 90 13.81 -0.57 10.89
C ALA A 90 14.97 0.43 10.67
N ASN A 91 14.69 1.60 10.08
CA ASN A 91 15.68 2.66 9.90
C ASN A 91 16.19 3.21 11.24
N LEU A 92 15.30 3.36 12.23
CA LEU A 92 15.68 3.78 13.58
C LEU A 92 16.66 2.78 14.21
N LYS A 93 16.37 1.48 14.13
CA LYS A 93 17.25 0.42 14.66
C LYS A 93 18.59 0.34 13.93
N ARG A 94 18.63 0.62 12.63
CA ARG A 94 19.87 0.73 11.89
C ARG A 94 20.75 1.90 12.35
N LYS A 95 20.14 3.04 12.70
CA LYS A 95 20.87 4.19 13.27
C LYS A 95 21.50 3.86 14.63
N GLU A 96 20.93 2.90 15.37
CA GLU A 96 21.49 2.36 16.62
C GLU A 96 22.63 1.34 16.38
N GLY A 97 23.01 1.05 15.14
CA GLY A 97 24.09 0.13 14.79
C GLY A 97 23.68 -1.34 14.64
N VAL A 98 22.39 -1.65 14.63
CA VAL A 98 21.88 -3.02 14.45
C VAL A 98 22.01 -3.44 12.98
N GLU A 99 22.36 -4.72 12.75
CA GLU A 99 22.46 -5.30 11.41
C GLU A 99 21.11 -5.23 10.66
N VAL A 100 21.18 -5.08 9.32
CA VAL A 100 19.99 -4.91 8.45
C VAL A 100 18.93 -6.00 8.66
N MET A 101 19.36 -7.25 8.72
CA MET A 101 18.46 -8.39 8.89
C MET A 101 17.79 -8.39 10.27
N GLU A 102 18.56 -8.11 11.29
CA GLU A 102 18.07 -8.06 12.67
C GLU A 102 17.15 -6.86 12.89
N ALA A 103 17.48 -5.70 12.35
CA ALA A 103 16.62 -4.50 12.38
C ALA A 103 15.28 -4.73 11.70
N ALA A 104 15.25 -5.42 10.55
CA ALA A 104 14.02 -5.78 9.86
C ALA A 104 13.16 -6.76 10.68
N LEU A 105 13.77 -7.79 11.27
CA LEU A 105 13.10 -8.76 12.13
C LEU A 105 12.54 -8.12 13.41
N MET A 106 13.31 -7.25 14.06
CA MET A 106 12.85 -6.48 15.22
C MET A 106 11.68 -5.58 14.87
N SER A 107 11.74 -4.92 13.70
CA SER A 107 10.63 -4.09 13.21
C SER A 107 9.37 -4.91 12.99
N ALA A 108 9.47 -6.04 12.31
CA ALA A 108 8.34 -6.93 12.07
C ALA A 108 7.70 -7.41 13.38
N ARG A 109 8.51 -7.89 14.34
CA ARG A 109 8.02 -8.38 15.64
C ARG A 109 7.39 -7.28 16.48
N SER A 110 8.03 -6.12 16.57
CA SER A 110 7.61 -5.01 17.41
C SER A 110 6.33 -4.33 16.87
N ARG A 111 6.18 -4.26 15.56
CA ARG A 111 5.06 -3.57 14.90
C ARG A 111 3.91 -4.48 14.49
N LEU A 112 4.04 -5.81 14.62
CA LEU A 112 3.00 -6.76 14.27
C LEU A 112 1.69 -6.51 15.03
N ARG A 113 1.76 -6.35 16.36
CA ARG A 113 0.58 -6.10 17.18
C ARG A 113 -0.16 -4.80 16.82
N PRO A 114 0.49 -3.61 16.79
CA PRO A 114 -0.17 -2.37 16.37
C PRO A 114 -0.77 -2.43 14.96
N ILE A 115 -0.09 -3.02 14.00
CA ILE A 115 -0.58 -3.15 12.63
C ILE A 115 -1.82 -4.04 12.58
N LEU A 116 -1.80 -5.19 13.23
CA LEU A 116 -2.97 -6.09 13.29
C LEU A 116 -4.17 -5.43 13.98
N MET A 117 -3.96 -4.71 15.08
CA MET A 117 -5.05 -4.01 15.77
C MET A 117 -5.68 -2.94 14.88
N THR A 118 -4.87 -2.12 14.21
CA THR A 118 -5.39 -1.06 13.32
C THR A 118 -6.04 -1.64 12.08
N SER A 119 -5.51 -2.71 11.49
CA SER A 119 -6.10 -3.36 10.33
C SER A 119 -7.44 -4.00 10.67
N LEU A 120 -7.54 -4.73 11.79
CA LEU A 120 -8.79 -5.32 12.26
C LEU A 120 -9.86 -4.26 12.51
N THR A 121 -9.51 -3.16 13.18
CA THR A 121 -10.46 -2.06 13.42
C THR A 121 -10.95 -1.44 12.10
N MET A 122 -10.08 -1.26 11.12
CA MET A 122 -10.46 -0.73 9.81
C MET A 122 -11.32 -1.71 9.02
N ILE A 123 -11.01 -3.00 9.05
CA ILE A 123 -11.80 -4.05 8.40
C ILE A 123 -13.20 -4.13 9.02
N ILE A 124 -13.28 -4.22 10.35
CA ILE A 124 -14.57 -4.28 11.07
C ILE A 124 -15.36 -2.97 10.85
N GLY A 125 -14.70 -1.82 10.88
CA GLY A 125 -15.33 -0.53 10.62
C GLY A 125 -15.85 -0.36 9.19
N SER A 126 -15.30 -1.06 8.20
CA SER A 126 -15.78 -1.05 6.83
C SER A 126 -16.84 -2.12 6.52
N LEU A 127 -17.07 -3.09 7.42
CA LEU A 127 -18.11 -4.10 7.27
C LEU A 127 -19.53 -3.51 7.09
N PRO A 128 -20.00 -2.56 7.91
CA PRO A 128 -21.32 -1.98 7.73
C PRO A 128 -21.48 -1.28 6.38
N LEU A 129 -20.38 -0.80 5.80
CA LEU A 129 -20.38 -0.22 4.47
C LEU A 129 -20.52 -1.30 3.39
N ALA A 130 -19.88 -2.45 3.57
CA ALA A 130 -19.96 -3.59 2.66
C ALA A 130 -21.33 -4.30 2.71
N LEU A 131 -22.04 -4.19 3.83
CA LEU A 131 -23.37 -4.78 4.05
C LEU A 131 -24.52 -3.76 3.92
N ALA A 132 -24.25 -2.57 3.39
CA ALA A 132 -25.25 -1.51 3.30
C ALA A 132 -26.39 -1.88 2.35
N GLU A 133 -27.63 -1.69 2.79
CA GLU A 133 -28.84 -1.89 2.02
C GLU A 133 -29.57 -0.56 1.74
N GLY A 134 -30.51 -0.57 0.78
CA GLY A 134 -31.37 0.56 0.47
C GLY A 134 -30.90 1.44 -0.69
N PRO A 135 -31.56 2.58 -0.94
CA PRO A 135 -31.26 3.48 -2.05
C PRO A 135 -29.81 3.99 -1.99
N GLY A 136 -29.06 3.86 -3.10
CA GLY A 136 -27.65 4.28 -3.17
C GLY A 136 -26.66 3.33 -2.48
N SER A 137 -27.07 2.13 -2.06
CA SER A 137 -26.21 1.13 -1.42
C SER A 137 -25.08 0.65 -2.32
N LEU A 138 -25.30 0.56 -3.63
CA LEU A 138 -24.30 0.08 -4.60
C LEU A 138 -22.94 0.79 -4.47
N GLY A 139 -22.93 2.11 -4.27
CA GLY A 139 -21.71 2.87 -4.09
C GLY A 139 -20.99 2.50 -2.78
N ARG A 140 -21.74 2.43 -1.69
CA ARG A 140 -21.22 2.09 -0.35
C ARG A 140 -20.69 0.68 -0.30
N VAL A 141 -21.44 -0.28 -0.84
CA VAL A 141 -21.05 -1.70 -0.91
C VAL A 141 -19.74 -1.86 -1.69
N ASN A 142 -19.61 -1.21 -2.84
CA ASN A 142 -18.39 -1.28 -3.64
C ASN A 142 -17.16 -0.74 -2.89
N ILE A 143 -17.29 0.38 -2.19
CA ILE A 143 -16.20 0.92 -1.36
C ILE A 143 -15.90 -0.04 -0.20
N GLY A 144 -16.93 -0.52 0.50
CA GLY A 144 -16.79 -1.45 1.62
C GLY A 144 -16.08 -2.74 1.23
N LEU A 145 -16.48 -3.36 0.12
CA LEU A 145 -15.86 -4.60 -0.38
C LEU A 145 -14.39 -4.41 -0.77
N VAL A 146 -14.08 -3.30 -1.44
CA VAL A 146 -12.68 -2.95 -1.77
C VAL A 146 -11.85 -2.81 -0.51
N LEU A 147 -12.36 -2.12 0.51
CA LEU A 147 -11.64 -1.92 1.76
C LEU A 147 -11.48 -3.22 2.56
N VAL A 148 -12.55 -3.98 2.76
CA VAL A 148 -12.50 -5.26 3.49
C VAL A 148 -11.53 -6.22 2.82
N GLY A 149 -11.71 -6.48 1.53
CA GLY A 149 -10.87 -7.42 0.81
C GLY A 149 -9.43 -6.93 0.61
N GLY A 150 -9.28 -5.69 0.20
CA GLY A 150 -7.97 -5.09 -0.01
C GLY A 150 -7.15 -4.96 1.26
N LEU A 151 -7.75 -4.56 2.39
CA LEU A 151 -7.06 -4.50 3.68
C LEU A 151 -6.72 -5.88 4.22
N THR A 152 -7.61 -6.87 4.11
CA THR A 152 -7.34 -8.21 4.60
C THR A 152 -6.15 -8.82 3.87
N ILE A 153 -6.19 -8.86 2.55
CA ILE A 153 -5.12 -9.41 1.71
C ILE A 153 -3.87 -8.53 1.82
N GLY A 154 -4.04 -7.21 1.71
CA GLY A 154 -2.95 -6.24 1.76
C GLY A 154 -2.20 -6.27 3.07
N THR A 155 -2.86 -6.36 4.21
CA THR A 155 -2.20 -6.44 5.53
C THR A 155 -1.43 -7.74 5.66
N PHE A 156 -2.02 -8.86 5.27
CA PHE A 156 -1.35 -10.15 5.33
C PHE A 156 -0.07 -10.15 4.51
N PHE A 157 -0.14 -9.71 3.26
CA PHE A 157 1.03 -9.66 2.41
C PHE A 157 2.04 -8.60 2.84
N SER A 158 1.63 -7.41 3.28
CA SER A 158 2.55 -6.36 3.70
C SER A 158 3.39 -6.77 4.91
N LEU A 159 2.82 -7.53 5.85
CA LEU A 159 3.55 -8.04 7.02
C LEU A 159 4.75 -8.92 6.65
N PHE A 160 4.64 -9.71 5.58
CA PHE A 160 5.72 -10.59 5.13
C PHE A 160 6.60 -9.90 4.07
N PHE A 161 5.99 -9.15 3.17
CA PHE A 161 6.66 -8.61 2.01
C PHE A 161 7.52 -7.38 2.34
N VAL A 162 7.03 -6.48 3.21
CA VAL A 162 7.76 -5.25 3.57
C VAL A 162 9.11 -5.55 4.21
N PRO A 163 9.24 -6.43 5.23
CA PRO A 163 10.54 -6.75 5.81
C PRO A 163 11.48 -7.40 4.80
N MET A 164 10.97 -8.30 3.95
CA MET A 164 11.76 -8.95 2.89
C MET A 164 12.28 -7.95 1.86
N ALA A 165 11.39 -7.08 1.35
CA ALA A 165 11.75 -6.05 0.39
C ALA A 165 12.75 -5.05 0.98
N TYR A 166 12.57 -4.66 2.25
CA TYR A 166 13.50 -3.78 2.96
C TYR A 166 14.90 -4.38 3.04
N VAL A 167 15.04 -5.65 3.45
CA VAL A 167 16.33 -6.35 3.52
C VAL A 167 16.98 -6.46 2.14
N ALA A 168 16.21 -6.81 1.11
CA ALA A 168 16.71 -6.92 -0.26
C ALA A 168 17.29 -5.59 -0.76
N VAL A 169 16.55 -4.51 -0.57
CA VAL A 169 16.94 -3.16 -1.00
C VAL A 169 18.14 -2.63 -0.18
N ALA A 170 18.12 -2.83 1.14
CA ALA A 170 19.19 -2.39 2.01
C ALA A 170 20.53 -3.11 1.68
N LYS A 171 20.50 -4.41 1.41
CA LYS A 171 21.69 -5.17 0.96
C LYS A 171 22.19 -4.70 -0.41
N LEU A 172 21.31 -4.35 -1.34
CA LEU A 172 21.69 -3.80 -2.64
C LEU A 172 22.42 -2.45 -2.47
N ARG A 173 21.92 -1.60 -1.55
CA ARG A 173 22.52 -0.30 -1.23
C ARG A 173 23.92 -0.45 -0.63
N GLU A 174 24.08 -1.38 0.31
CA GLU A 174 25.38 -1.68 0.95
C GLU A 174 26.40 -2.18 -0.09
N LYS A 175 25.98 -3.08 -0.97
CA LYS A 175 26.83 -3.58 -2.07
C LYS A 175 27.23 -2.48 -3.07
N SER A 176 26.35 -1.52 -3.32
CA SER A 176 26.65 -0.39 -4.21
C SER A 176 27.64 0.60 -3.61
N VAL A 177 27.59 0.83 -2.30
CA VAL A 177 28.52 1.70 -1.57
C VAL A 177 29.91 1.06 -1.51
N LEU A 178 29.99 -0.22 -1.18
CA LEU A 178 31.26 -0.99 -1.20
C LEU A 178 31.90 -0.98 -2.59
N ARG A 179 31.12 -1.12 -3.65
CA ARG A 179 31.63 -1.07 -5.03
C ARG A 179 32.18 0.30 -5.41
N LYS A 180 31.59 1.39 -4.92
CA LYS A 180 32.10 2.75 -5.14
C LYS A 180 33.43 2.96 -4.41
N GLN A 181 33.57 2.51 -3.18
CA GLN A 181 34.82 2.62 -2.41
C GLN A 181 35.96 1.84 -3.04
N LEU A 182 35.66 0.69 -3.69
CA LEU A 182 36.69 -0.11 -4.40
C LEU A 182 37.12 0.48 -5.76
N VAL A 183 36.36 1.43 -6.31
CA VAL A 183 36.67 2.09 -7.59
C VAL A 183 37.40 3.43 -7.37
N GLU A 184 37.23 4.04 -6.20
CA GLU A 184 37.83 5.35 -5.84
C GLU A 184 39.17 5.19 -5.02
N GLY A 185 39.54 3.98 -4.58
CA GLY A 185 40.82 3.65 -3.94
C GLY A 185 41.74 2.87 -4.84
#